data_8bba9912947cea3e7361a4d61995a759
#
_entry.id   8bba9912947cea3e7361a4d61995a759
#
_cell.length_a   1.000
_cell.length_b   1.000
_cell.length_c   1.000
_cell.angle_alpha   90.00
_cell.angle_beta   90.00
_cell.angle_gamma   90.00
#
_symmetry.space_group_name_H-M   'P 1'
#
loop_
_entity.id
_entity.type
_entity.pdbx_description
1 polymer ?
#
loop_
_entity_poly.entity_id
_entity_poly.type
_entity_poly.pdbx_seq_one_letter_code
_entity_poly.pdbx_strand_id
1 'polypeptide(L)'
;MREYALILISTVFVNNFVLVKFLGLCPFMGVSRKYGASFGMGLATTLVLMVTSALTYLTETYILAPLEITYLRTIAYIFVIALVVQTLEIVLKKTNPELYGVLGIYLPLITTNCIVLGLTLLNTSLQHNFAESVIYGLGGGLGFTLVILMFSAMRERLEQNDIPSPFRG
;
A
#
# COMPACT_ATOMS: atom_id res chain seq x y z
N MET A 1 4.34 -5.68 23.59
CA MET A 1 3.35 -6.52 22.89
C MET A 1 1.98 -5.86 22.81
N ARG A 2 1.45 -5.33 23.92
CA ARG A 2 0.15 -4.61 23.93
C ARG A 2 0.14 -3.37 23.01
N GLU A 3 1.20 -2.59 23.02
CA GLU A 3 1.38 -1.39 22.18
C GLU A 3 1.31 -1.74 20.67
N TYR A 4 2.03 -2.76 20.24
CA TYR A 4 2.06 -3.19 18.85
C TYR A 4 0.70 -3.70 18.33
N ALA A 5 -0.03 -4.42 19.16
CA ALA A 5 -1.38 -4.87 18.84
C ALA A 5 -2.35 -3.69 18.72
N LEU A 6 -2.22 -2.68 19.58
CA LEU A 6 -3.02 -1.45 19.53
C LEU A 6 -2.74 -0.64 18.24
N ILE A 7 -1.46 -0.49 17.86
CA ILE A 7 -1.07 0.18 16.61
C ILE A 7 -1.70 -0.55 15.42
N LEU A 8 -1.57 -1.88 15.37
CA LEU A 8 -2.10 -2.68 14.27
C LEU A 8 -3.63 -2.58 14.16
N ILE A 9 -4.35 -2.78 15.25
CA ILE A 9 -5.82 -2.70 15.26
C ILE A 9 -6.28 -1.28 14.94
N SER A 10 -5.63 -0.28 15.50
CA SER A 10 -5.94 1.13 15.23
C SER A 10 -5.74 1.47 13.75
N THR A 11 -4.66 1.00 13.14
CA THR A 11 -4.35 1.31 11.73
C THR A 11 -5.25 0.58 10.75
N VAL A 12 -5.67 -0.66 11.08
CA VAL A 12 -6.55 -1.45 10.20
C VAL A 12 -7.99 -0.94 10.24
N PHE A 13 -8.53 -0.66 11.43
CA PHE A 13 -9.97 -0.37 11.60
C PHE A 13 -10.28 1.11 11.86
N VAL A 14 -9.55 1.76 12.75
CA VAL A 14 -9.90 3.12 13.21
C VAL A 14 -9.30 4.18 12.27
N ASN A 15 -8.01 4.10 12.01
CA ASN A 15 -7.25 5.00 11.15
C ASN A 15 -6.96 4.36 9.79
N ASN A 16 -7.96 3.71 9.19
CA ASN A 16 -7.79 3.11 7.88
C ASN A 16 -7.46 4.18 6.84
N PHE A 17 -6.33 4.02 6.16
CA PHE A 17 -5.83 5.01 5.20
C PHE A 17 -6.77 5.27 4.04
N VAL A 18 -7.50 4.25 3.59
CA VAL A 18 -8.45 4.40 2.48
C VAL A 18 -9.70 5.15 2.93
N LEU A 19 -10.26 4.80 4.10
CA LEU A 19 -11.53 5.35 4.57
C LEU A 19 -11.39 6.73 5.22
N VAL A 20 -10.31 6.97 5.97
CA VAL A 20 -10.10 8.20 6.74
C VAL A 20 -9.28 9.24 5.99
N LYS A 21 -8.25 8.80 5.28
CA LYS A 21 -7.30 9.68 4.57
C LYS A 21 -7.54 9.73 3.06
N PHE A 22 -8.45 8.89 2.52
CA PHE A 22 -8.71 8.75 1.08
C PHE A 22 -7.46 8.44 0.25
N LEU A 23 -6.48 7.77 0.86
CA LEU A 23 -5.24 7.36 0.22
C LEU A 23 -5.38 5.97 -0.42
N GLY A 24 -4.81 5.79 -1.59
CA GLY A 24 -4.88 4.51 -2.32
C GLY A 24 -6.10 4.37 -3.22
N LEU A 25 -6.82 5.45 -3.53
CA LEU A 25 -7.98 5.41 -4.42
C LEU A 25 -7.63 5.10 -5.88
N CYS A 26 -6.41 5.42 -6.33
CA CYS A 26 -5.98 5.15 -7.70
C CYS A 26 -6.05 3.65 -8.05
N PRO A 27 -5.37 2.75 -7.32
CA PRO A 27 -5.51 1.32 -7.56
C PRO A 27 -6.91 0.79 -7.17
N PHE A 28 -7.55 1.39 -6.18
CA PHE A 28 -8.88 1.02 -5.74
C PHE A 28 -9.92 1.12 -6.88
N MET A 29 -9.92 2.20 -7.64
CA MET A 29 -10.82 2.39 -8.78
C MET A 29 -10.50 1.46 -9.96
N GLY A 30 -9.22 1.22 -10.21
CA GLY A 30 -8.76 0.45 -11.38
C GLY A 30 -8.87 -1.08 -11.22
N VAL A 31 -8.56 -1.59 -10.03
CA VAL A 31 -8.37 -3.04 -9.79
C VAL A 31 -9.60 -3.72 -9.18
N SER A 32 -10.51 -2.96 -8.58
CA SER A 32 -11.66 -3.50 -7.83
C SER A 32 -12.72 -4.24 -8.65
N ARG A 33 -12.54 -4.36 -9.98
CA ARG A 33 -13.49 -5.06 -10.88
C ARG A 33 -13.45 -6.60 -10.74
N LYS A 34 -12.30 -7.16 -10.36
CA LYS A 34 -12.12 -8.63 -10.22
C LYS A 34 -11.58 -8.95 -8.83
N TYR A 35 -12.28 -9.81 -8.09
CA TYR A 35 -11.88 -10.21 -6.75
C TYR A 35 -10.45 -10.78 -6.67
N GLY A 36 -10.09 -11.68 -7.60
CA GLY A 36 -8.75 -12.26 -7.65
C GLY A 36 -7.64 -11.24 -7.88
N ALA A 37 -7.85 -10.24 -8.74
CA ALA A 37 -6.91 -9.14 -8.99
C ALA A 37 -6.78 -8.24 -7.75
N SER A 38 -7.90 -7.95 -7.08
CA SER A 38 -7.94 -7.16 -5.84
C SER A 38 -7.18 -7.82 -4.70
N PHE A 39 -7.30 -9.15 -4.56
CA PHE A 39 -6.56 -9.92 -3.56
C PHE A 39 -5.05 -9.88 -3.82
N GLY A 40 -4.63 -10.16 -5.07
CA GLY A 40 -3.22 -10.10 -5.46
C GLY A 40 -2.63 -8.71 -5.26
N MET A 41 -3.37 -7.67 -5.63
CA MET A 41 -2.97 -6.27 -5.44
C MET A 41 -2.83 -5.91 -3.95
N GLY A 42 -3.78 -6.34 -3.13
CA GLY A 42 -3.75 -6.12 -1.68
C GLY A 42 -2.52 -6.75 -1.04
N LEU A 43 -2.22 -8.01 -1.37
CA LEU A 43 -1.06 -8.72 -0.86
C LEU A 43 0.25 -8.05 -1.29
N ALA A 44 0.39 -7.71 -2.58
CA ALA A 44 1.57 -7.04 -3.11
C ALA A 44 1.78 -5.67 -2.44
N THR A 45 0.71 -4.87 -2.30
CA THR A 45 0.77 -3.57 -1.63
C THR A 45 1.17 -3.71 -0.16
N THR A 46 0.67 -4.73 0.55
CA THR A 46 1.03 -4.99 1.95
C THR A 46 2.52 -5.30 2.10
N LEU A 47 3.07 -6.16 1.22
CA LEU A 47 4.50 -6.45 1.20
C LEU A 47 5.34 -5.20 0.92
N VAL A 48 4.94 -4.43 -0.10
CA VAL A 48 5.64 -3.17 -0.44
C VAL A 48 5.60 -2.20 0.73
N LEU A 49 4.46 -2.01 1.38
CA LEU A 49 4.33 -1.10 2.52
C LEU A 49 5.21 -1.52 3.70
N MET A 50 5.28 -2.82 4.00
CA MET A 50 6.12 -3.33 5.07
C MET A 50 7.61 -3.10 4.80
N VAL A 51 8.08 -3.46 3.60
CA VAL A 51 9.48 -3.29 3.21
C VAL A 51 9.86 -1.81 3.08
N THR A 52 8.98 -1.01 2.47
CA THR A 52 9.22 0.42 2.30
C THR A 52 9.26 1.16 3.64
N SER A 53 8.37 0.81 4.58
CA SER A 53 8.38 1.37 5.93
C SER A 53 9.70 1.12 6.66
N ALA A 54 10.24 -0.10 6.54
CA ALA A 54 11.54 -0.44 7.12
C ALA A 54 12.68 0.37 6.48
N LEU A 55 12.72 0.43 5.14
CA LEU A 55 13.79 1.12 4.42
C LEU A 55 13.72 2.64 4.57
N THR A 56 12.53 3.23 4.58
CA THR A 56 12.37 4.67 4.82
C THR A 56 12.78 5.06 6.23
N TYR A 57 12.52 4.22 7.24
CA TYR A 57 13.04 4.43 8.59
C TYR A 57 14.58 4.44 8.61
N LEU A 58 15.22 3.47 7.95
CA LEU A 58 16.67 3.42 7.85
C LEU A 58 17.22 4.65 7.10
N THR A 59 16.59 5.04 6.01
CA THR A 59 16.98 6.21 5.22
C THR A 59 16.87 7.49 6.05
N GLU A 60 15.80 7.66 6.81
CA GLU A 60 15.62 8.81 7.70
C GLU A 60 16.72 8.85 8.76
N THR A 61 16.95 7.73 9.47
CA THR A 61 17.87 7.67 10.60
C THR A 61 19.35 7.81 10.19
N TYR A 62 19.76 7.19 9.08
CA TYR A 62 21.16 7.11 8.68
C TYR A 62 21.57 8.16 7.63
N ILE A 63 20.63 8.68 6.84
CA ILE A 63 20.94 9.59 5.73
C ILE A 63 20.39 10.98 5.99
N LEU A 64 19.10 11.12 6.25
CA LEU A 64 18.47 12.43 6.37
C LEU A 64 18.77 13.13 7.70
N ALA A 65 18.77 12.40 8.81
CA ALA A 65 19.01 12.98 10.13
C ALA A 65 20.43 13.56 10.26
N PRO A 66 21.54 12.86 9.88
CA PRO A 66 22.89 13.39 10.01
C PRO A 66 23.22 14.49 9.00
N LEU A 67 22.52 14.55 7.86
CA LEU A 67 22.75 15.58 6.83
C LEU A 67 21.86 16.84 7.00
N GLU A 68 20.90 16.83 7.93
CA GLU A 68 19.93 17.93 8.16
C GLU A 68 19.11 18.34 6.92
N ILE A 69 18.98 17.43 5.92
CA ILE A 69 18.30 17.69 4.64
C ILE A 69 16.85 17.24 4.70
N THR A 70 16.16 17.62 5.75
CA THR A 70 14.75 17.18 6.00
C THR A 70 13.75 17.69 4.96
N TYR A 71 14.04 18.78 4.25
CA TYR A 71 13.18 19.29 3.18
C TYR A 71 13.18 18.41 1.92
N LEU A 72 14.22 17.61 1.68
CA LEU A 72 14.29 16.63 0.58
C LEU A 72 13.69 15.27 0.94
N ARG A 73 13.12 15.12 2.12
CA ARG A 73 12.53 13.85 2.63
C ARG A 73 11.59 13.19 1.62
N THR A 74 10.66 13.95 1.07
CA THR A 74 9.67 13.42 0.12
C THR A 74 10.32 12.85 -1.14
N ILE A 75 11.33 13.53 -1.68
CA ILE A 75 12.06 13.08 -2.87
C ILE A 75 12.84 11.80 -2.56
N ALA A 76 13.53 11.75 -1.42
CA ALA A 76 14.24 10.57 -0.98
C ALA A 76 13.32 9.36 -0.82
N TYR A 77 12.14 9.56 -0.23
CA TYR A 77 11.17 8.49 -0.06
C TYR A 77 10.61 7.98 -1.38
N ILE A 78 10.28 8.87 -2.32
CA ILE A 78 9.85 8.47 -3.67
C ILE A 78 10.91 7.61 -4.34
N PHE A 79 12.19 7.97 -4.21
CA PHE A 79 13.30 7.22 -4.78
C PHE A 79 13.44 5.83 -4.14
N VAL A 80 13.34 5.75 -2.81
CA VAL A 80 13.37 4.46 -2.07
C VAL A 80 12.19 3.57 -2.48
N ILE A 81 10.98 4.14 -2.57
CA ILE A 81 9.79 3.42 -3.00
C ILE A 81 9.97 2.85 -4.42
N ALA A 82 10.48 3.66 -5.34
CA ALA A 82 10.73 3.24 -6.71
C ALA A 82 11.73 2.07 -6.77
N LEU A 83 12.83 2.13 -6.01
CA LEU A 83 13.80 1.05 -5.92
C LEU A 83 13.20 -0.25 -5.38
N VAL A 84 12.41 -0.16 -4.31
CA VAL A 84 11.74 -1.33 -3.72
C VAL A 84 10.79 -1.99 -4.71
N VAL A 85 9.95 -1.20 -5.37
CA VAL A 85 8.97 -1.75 -6.33
C VAL A 85 9.66 -2.33 -7.57
N GLN A 86 10.69 -1.70 -8.09
CA GLN A 86 11.48 -2.23 -9.21
C GLN A 86 12.15 -3.56 -8.84
N THR A 87 12.71 -3.65 -7.64
CA THR A 87 13.29 -4.90 -7.14
C THR A 87 12.23 -6.00 -7.03
N LEU A 88 11.07 -5.67 -6.48
CA LEU A 88 9.95 -6.59 -6.36
C LEU A 88 9.46 -7.06 -7.74
N GLU A 89 9.39 -6.17 -8.73
CA GLU A 89 9.02 -6.50 -10.10
C GLU A 89 9.96 -7.53 -10.72
N ILE A 90 11.27 -7.32 -10.59
CA ILE A 90 12.29 -8.24 -11.12
C ILE A 90 12.18 -9.61 -10.43
N VAL A 91 11.98 -9.63 -9.12
CA VAL A 91 11.82 -10.87 -8.34
C VAL A 91 10.56 -11.63 -8.76
N LEU A 92 9.41 -10.94 -8.86
CA LEU A 92 8.15 -11.54 -9.29
C LEU A 92 8.24 -12.11 -10.72
N LYS A 93 8.84 -11.38 -11.64
CA LYS A 93 9.04 -11.82 -13.03
C LYS A 93 9.88 -13.10 -13.11
N LYS A 94 10.83 -13.28 -12.20
CA LYS A 94 11.75 -14.41 -12.17
C LYS A 94 11.17 -15.63 -11.43
N THR A 95 10.35 -15.40 -10.40
CA THR A 95 9.85 -16.43 -9.50
C THR A 95 8.51 -17.01 -9.97
N ASN A 96 7.59 -16.19 -10.42
CA ASN A 96 6.24 -16.60 -10.84
C ASN A 96 5.74 -15.78 -12.05
N PRO A 97 6.04 -16.23 -13.28
CA PRO A 97 5.64 -15.52 -14.49
C PRO A 97 4.12 -15.45 -14.68
N GLU A 98 3.35 -16.41 -14.16
CA GLU A 98 1.88 -16.37 -14.19
C GLU A 98 1.32 -15.25 -13.30
N LEU A 99 1.86 -15.11 -12.10
CA LEU A 99 1.49 -14.04 -11.17
C LEU A 99 1.90 -12.66 -11.75
N TYR A 100 3.05 -12.62 -12.42
CA TYR A 100 3.51 -11.41 -13.12
C TYR A 100 2.57 -11.03 -14.27
N GLY A 101 2.02 -12.00 -15.00
CA GLY A 101 1.03 -11.73 -16.06
C GLY A 101 -0.23 -11.03 -15.56
N VAL A 102 -0.68 -11.35 -14.34
CA VAL A 102 -1.85 -10.73 -13.72
C VAL A 102 -1.52 -9.40 -13.03
N LEU A 103 -0.40 -9.34 -12.31
CA LEU A 103 0.01 -8.18 -11.50
C LEU A 103 0.87 -7.17 -12.26
N GLY A 104 1.54 -7.57 -13.35
CA GLY A 104 2.52 -6.74 -14.06
C GLY A 104 1.93 -5.43 -14.61
N ILE A 105 0.66 -5.45 -15.05
CA ILE A 105 -0.05 -4.26 -15.51
C ILE A 105 -0.33 -3.29 -14.33
N TYR A 106 -0.42 -3.80 -13.09
CA TYR A 106 -0.74 -3.03 -11.90
C TYR A 106 0.49 -2.59 -11.08
N LEU A 107 1.68 -3.10 -11.41
CA LEU A 107 2.93 -2.73 -10.73
C LEU A 107 3.24 -1.22 -10.80
N PRO A 108 3.08 -0.54 -11.95
CA PRO A 108 3.21 0.91 -11.99
C PRO A 108 2.22 1.63 -11.06
N LEU A 109 1.02 1.10 -10.88
CA LEU A 109 0.04 1.64 -9.95
C LEU A 109 0.47 1.48 -8.47
N ILE A 110 1.28 0.46 -8.15
CA ILE A 110 1.83 0.31 -6.79
C ILE A 110 2.95 1.33 -6.56
N THR A 111 3.81 1.58 -7.55
CA THR A 111 4.91 2.54 -7.45
C THR A 111 4.40 3.96 -7.22
N THR A 112 3.35 4.36 -7.93
CA THR A 112 2.74 5.69 -7.82
C THR A 112 1.61 5.75 -6.79
N ASN A 113 1.48 4.73 -5.95
CA ASN A 113 0.39 4.63 -4.98
C ASN A 113 0.59 5.63 -3.83
N CYS A 114 -0.36 6.55 -3.71
CA CYS A 114 -0.34 7.59 -2.69
C CYS A 114 -0.39 7.05 -1.25
N ILE A 115 -0.90 5.82 -1.03
CA ILE A 115 -0.89 5.20 0.30
C ILE A 115 0.54 4.88 0.76
N VAL A 116 1.42 4.44 -0.17
CA VAL A 116 2.81 4.09 0.16
C VAL A 116 3.57 5.33 0.62
N LEU A 117 3.48 6.42 -0.15
CA LEU A 117 4.13 7.68 0.21
C LEU A 117 3.49 8.31 1.46
N GLY A 118 2.17 8.34 1.53
CA GLY A 118 1.46 8.95 2.66
C GLY A 118 1.71 8.23 3.98
N LEU A 119 1.75 6.89 3.96
CA LEU A 119 2.05 6.09 5.15
C LEU A 119 3.50 6.33 5.63
N THR A 120 4.47 6.36 4.73
CA THR A 120 5.88 6.58 5.10
C THR A 120 6.10 7.98 5.67
N LEU A 121 5.46 9.01 5.14
CA LEU A 121 5.51 10.37 5.69
C LEU A 121 4.86 10.46 7.07
N LEU A 122 3.71 9.83 7.26
CA LEU A 122 3.04 9.79 8.56
C LEU A 122 3.83 9.00 9.61
N ASN A 123 4.44 7.88 9.19
CA ASN A 123 5.28 7.07 10.05
C ASN A 123 6.45 7.87 10.62
N THR A 124 7.10 8.67 9.80
CA THR A 124 8.20 9.55 10.23
C THR A 124 7.69 10.69 11.11
N SER A 125 6.52 11.26 10.80
CA SER A 125 5.95 12.34 11.62
C SER A 125 5.54 11.88 13.03
N LEU A 126 5.16 10.61 13.18
CA LEU A 126 4.83 9.98 14.46
C LEU A 126 6.07 9.51 15.23
N GLN A 127 7.26 9.60 14.65
CA GLN A 127 8.53 9.20 15.26
C GLN A 127 8.54 7.77 15.80
N HIS A 128 7.93 6.85 15.07
CA HIS A 128 7.89 5.44 15.42
C HIS A 128 9.28 4.81 15.44
N ASN A 129 9.50 3.87 16.36
CA ASN A 129 10.67 3.01 16.37
C ASN A 129 10.67 2.07 15.16
N PHE A 130 11.80 1.41 14.87
CA PHE A 130 11.91 0.50 13.73
C PHE A 130 10.82 -0.60 13.71
N ALA A 131 10.59 -1.25 14.86
CA ALA A 131 9.56 -2.29 14.96
C ALA A 131 8.14 -1.73 14.78
N GLU A 132 7.86 -0.57 15.34
CA GLU A 132 6.58 0.14 15.19
C GLU A 132 6.35 0.56 13.74
N SER A 133 7.39 1.02 13.05
CA SER A 133 7.36 1.39 11.64
C SER A 133 6.94 0.23 10.75
N VAL A 134 7.52 -0.94 10.96
CA VAL A 134 7.19 -2.16 10.20
C VAL A 134 5.76 -2.61 10.48
N ILE A 135 5.34 -2.61 11.75
CA ILE A 135 3.97 -2.99 12.14
C ILE A 135 2.94 -1.99 11.59
N TYR A 136 3.27 -0.70 11.60
CA TYR A 136 2.42 0.34 11.02
C TYR A 136 2.25 0.17 9.50
N GLY A 137 3.35 -0.17 8.80
CA GLY A 137 3.32 -0.53 7.38
C GLY A 137 2.45 -1.75 7.08
N LEU A 138 2.59 -2.79 7.91
CA LEU A 138 1.77 -4.00 7.82
C LEU A 138 0.29 -3.71 8.08
N GLY A 139 -0.01 -2.94 9.12
CA GLY A 139 -1.38 -2.52 9.46
C GLY A 139 -2.03 -1.71 8.34
N GLY A 140 -1.30 -0.76 7.75
CA GLY A 140 -1.79 0.03 6.61
C GLY A 140 -2.09 -0.82 5.37
N GLY A 141 -1.23 -1.81 5.09
CA GLY A 141 -1.42 -2.77 3.99
C GLY A 141 -2.62 -3.69 4.21
N LEU A 142 -2.77 -4.24 5.40
CA LEU A 142 -3.93 -5.06 5.75
C LEU A 142 -5.23 -4.27 5.71
N GLY A 143 -5.22 -3.03 6.20
CA GLY A 143 -6.37 -2.12 6.12
C GLY A 143 -6.76 -1.81 4.68
N PHE A 144 -5.78 -1.54 3.80
CA PHE A 144 -6.01 -1.36 2.37
C PHE A 144 -6.60 -2.62 1.73
N THR A 145 -6.02 -3.78 2.02
CA THR A 145 -6.47 -5.07 1.48
C THR A 145 -7.90 -5.37 1.89
N LEU A 146 -8.24 -5.16 3.15
CA LEU A 146 -9.59 -5.36 3.66
C LEU A 146 -10.62 -4.50 2.90
N VAL A 147 -10.35 -3.22 2.74
CA VAL A 147 -11.29 -2.29 2.09
C VAL A 147 -11.43 -2.60 0.60
N ILE A 148 -10.32 -2.89 -0.12
CA ILE A 148 -10.39 -3.20 -1.55
C ILE A 148 -11.14 -4.52 -1.81
N LEU A 149 -11.00 -5.52 -0.94
CA LEU A 149 -11.73 -6.78 -1.04
C LEU A 149 -13.22 -6.61 -0.77
N MET A 150 -13.58 -5.87 0.28
CA MET A 150 -14.98 -5.56 0.56
C MET A 150 -15.66 -4.85 -0.62
N PHE A 151 -14.97 -3.86 -1.20
CA PHE A 151 -15.53 -3.12 -2.32
C PHE A 151 -15.58 -3.95 -3.60
N SER A 152 -14.57 -4.78 -3.86
CA SER A 152 -14.59 -5.71 -5.00
C SER A 152 -15.75 -6.70 -4.90
N ALA A 153 -16.01 -7.26 -3.71
CA ALA A 153 -17.11 -8.18 -3.49
C ALA A 153 -18.47 -7.49 -3.68
N MET A 154 -18.63 -6.24 -3.25
CA MET A 154 -19.84 -5.47 -3.50
C MET A 154 -20.04 -5.21 -4.99
N ARG A 155 -18.99 -4.85 -5.69
CA ARG A 155 -19.01 -4.51 -7.12
C ARG A 155 -19.33 -5.73 -7.98
N GLU A 156 -18.77 -6.89 -7.67
CA GLU A 156 -19.05 -8.16 -8.35
C GLU A 156 -20.51 -8.58 -8.17
N ARG A 157 -21.09 -8.37 -6.99
CA ARG A 157 -22.52 -8.60 -6.75
C ARG A 157 -23.43 -7.63 -7.51
N LEU A 158 -23.01 -6.38 -7.67
CA LEU A 158 -23.76 -5.40 -8.44
C LEU A 158 -23.75 -5.72 -9.95
N GLU A 159 -22.64 -6.24 -10.48
CA GLU A 159 -22.56 -6.65 -11.90
C GLU A 159 -23.46 -7.85 -12.24
N GLN A 160 -23.82 -8.68 -11.25
CA GLN A 160 -24.72 -9.81 -11.41
C GLN A 160 -26.20 -9.44 -11.37
N ASN A 161 -26.54 -8.23 -10.94
CA ASN A 161 -27.91 -7.74 -10.93
C ASN A 161 -28.27 -7.07 -12.27
N ASP A 162 -29.53 -7.23 -12.71
CA ASP A 162 -30.07 -6.56 -13.88
C ASP A 162 -30.14 -5.03 -13.65
N ILE A 163 -29.06 -4.35 -14.02
CA ILE A 163 -29.00 -2.89 -13.95
C ILE A 163 -29.57 -2.33 -15.26
N PRO A 164 -30.50 -1.35 -15.20
CA PRO A 164 -31.00 -0.65 -16.39
C PRO A 164 -29.86 -0.08 -17.24
N SER A 165 -29.98 -0.17 -18.57
CA SER A 165 -28.95 0.21 -19.53
C SER A 165 -28.29 1.58 -19.36
N PRO A 166 -28.95 2.64 -18.82
CA PRO A 166 -28.33 3.93 -18.57
C PRO A 166 -27.26 3.93 -17.47
N PHE A 167 -27.22 2.91 -16.60
CA PHE A 167 -26.29 2.79 -15.46
C PHE A 167 -25.23 1.69 -15.64
N ARG A 168 -25.20 1.06 -16.82
CA ARG A 168 -24.10 0.17 -17.22
C ARG A 168 -22.92 1.03 -17.72
N GLY A 169 -22.01 1.37 -16.81
CA GLY A 169 -20.76 2.08 -17.11
C GLY A 169 -19.57 1.15 -17.23
#